data_01871bb65dbf764146163f5dbbc972cf
#
_entry.id   01871bb65dbf764146163f5dbbc972cf
#
_cell.length_a   1.000
_cell.length_b   1.000
_cell.length_c   1.000
_cell.angle_alpha   90.00
_cell.angle_beta   90.00
_cell.angle_gamma   90.00
#
_symmetry.space_group_name_H-M   'P 1'
#
loop_
_entity.id
_entity.type
_entity.pdbx_description
1 polymer ?
#
loop_
_entity_poly.entity_id
_entity_poly.type
_entity_poly.pdbx_seq_one_letter_code
_entity_poly.pdbx_strand_id
1 'polypeptide(L)'
;MTGYDDIDSEFSEWLTVERERVRSELISAAFKHLNRISTEDGGVQAEAGARFVLKLDPAFEAAHRVLIRLYMNLGQLERAEQQLRSCEREMRLHLDAEPDEETRKLLIVSEVEASPVPVGRSDGNSGGNRGFLPNYDDFVPLPEISIVSSSLLKKGLNDAIHLREEIVSGLSSFRSFELFESEYFGEENVPRPTLMEGHELGCYLLRFRHDERSGKVVVQFEDRGNGQIVFNEIIDLQYWDGLVPAASQIVSRIHNHATSRLRNPAKTSVFARWCQAEALLWDFTPQSDEKAMRLLDDLERTNRSFSMTYAGKASIIMKQELHFPLMDKTFSGEENNLLNLAEKSIRLDPWQAVNQRVYGWALILSNMPDEARRAFQNAGRLSSADPANLMSVAEGLAFSGDINEARVTAERAFSLFAFVPRVFYEYLANIYFAAEDYDSAIKQIERGAGVGISGLTTRVAALVCAGREEEAMQTLERFGENRAALLKNSPELAQDPKSWRKKINFFQNEKVRNDFDKGAALVQRFLFDGSGSI
;
A
#
# COMPACT_ATOMS: atom_id res chain seq x y z
N MET A 1 -11.49 5.99 21.40
CA MET A 1 -12.23 7.00 22.17
C MET A 1 -11.55 8.37 22.00
N THR A 2 -11.46 8.83 20.78
CA THR A 2 -10.99 10.19 20.46
C THR A 2 -12.20 11.08 20.23
N GLY A 3 -12.15 12.35 20.64
CA GLY A 3 -13.20 13.34 20.38
C GLY A 3 -14.22 13.58 21.51
N TYR A 4 -13.95 13.09 22.73
CA TYR A 4 -14.82 13.29 23.89
C TYR A 4 -14.13 14.06 25.03
N ASP A 5 -12.96 14.64 24.76
CA ASP A 5 -12.11 15.25 25.78
C ASP A 5 -12.63 16.60 26.32
N ASP A 6 -13.61 17.23 25.63
CA ASP A 6 -14.11 18.58 25.93
C ASP A 6 -15.56 18.63 26.46
N ILE A 7 -16.12 17.51 26.94
CA ILE A 7 -17.52 17.50 27.41
C ILE A 7 -17.64 18.18 28.77
N ASP A 8 -16.86 17.78 29.77
CA ASP A 8 -16.65 18.45 31.05
C ASP A 8 -15.38 17.93 31.73
N SER A 9 -14.93 18.57 32.81
CA SER A 9 -13.69 18.21 33.52
C SER A 9 -13.74 16.85 34.21
N GLU A 10 -14.88 16.47 34.81
CA GLU A 10 -15.03 15.21 35.53
C GLU A 10 -15.05 14.03 34.51
N PHE A 11 -15.71 14.24 33.38
CA PHE A 11 -15.72 13.25 32.32
C PHE A 11 -14.35 13.09 31.64
N SER A 12 -13.60 14.17 31.47
CA SER A 12 -12.23 14.16 30.96
C SER A 12 -11.27 13.44 31.90
N GLU A 13 -11.40 13.63 33.20
CA GLU A 13 -10.63 12.88 34.20
C GLU A 13 -10.98 11.39 34.17
N TRP A 14 -12.28 11.05 34.13
CA TRP A 14 -12.74 9.67 34.00
C TRP A 14 -12.25 9.02 32.74
N LEU A 15 -12.32 9.71 31.59
CA LEU A 15 -11.81 9.22 30.30
C LEU A 15 -10.31 8.94 30.35
N THR A 16 -9.55 9.78 31.02
CA THR A 16 -8.09 9.60 31.18
C THR A 16 -7.78 8.33 31.97
N VAL A 17 -8.46 8.14 33.10
CA VAL A 17 -8.34 6.93 33.91
C VAL A 17 -8.75 5.68 33.14
N GLU A 18 -9.84 5.74 32.40
CA GLU A 18 -10.37 4.61 31.64
C GLU A 18 -9.49 4.26 30.43
N ARG A 19 -8.93 5.26 29.76
CA ARG A 19 -7.93 5.05 28.70
C ARG A 19 -6.68 4.36 29.24
N GLU A 20 -6.19 4.77 30.40
CA GLU A 20 -5.01 4.15 31.00
C GLU A 20 -5.31 2.73 31.49
N ARG A 21 -6.51 2.48 32.02
CA ARG A 21 -6.97 1.13 32.39
C ARG A 21 -6.99 0.20 31.15
N VAL A 22 -7.64 0.64 30.06
CA VAL A 22 -7.73 -0.14 28.82
C VAL A 22 -6.34 -0.36 28.22
N ARG A 23 -5.49 0.66 28.23
CA ARG A 23 -4.10 0.57 27.78
C ARG A 23 -3.31 -0.48 28.56
N SER A 24 -3.39 -0.43 29.89
CA SER A 24 -2.74 -1.40 30.79
C SER A 24 -3.24 -2.83 30.57
N GLU A 25 -4.56 -3.01 30.38
CA GLU A 25 -5.15 -4.32 30.07
C GLU A 25 -4.67 -4.86 28.73
N LEU A 26 -4.60 -4.01 27.69
CA LEU A 26 -4.09 -4.38 26.37
C LEU A 26 -2.61 -4.79 26.41
N ILE A 27 -1.77 -4.03 27.12
CA ILE A 27 -0.35 -4.34 27.33
C ILE A 27 -0.22 -5.69 28.05
N SER A 28 -0.97 -5.90 29.12
CA SER A 28 -0.95 -7.15 29.89
C SER A 28 -1.39 -8.36 29.05
N ALA A 29 -2.46 -8.21 28.26
CA ALA A 29 -2.95 -9.27 27.37
C ALA A 29 -1.93 -9.60 26.24
N ALA A 30 -1.40 -8.56 25.60
CA ALA A 30 -0.40 -8.71 24.56
C ALA A 30 0.89 -9.35 25.09
N PHE A 31 1.34 -8.96 26.28
CA PHE A 31 2.53 -9.53 26.91
C PHE A 31 2.33 -10.98 27.36
N LYS A 32 1.14 -11.32 27.90
CA LYS A 32 0.80 -12.72 28.20
C LYS A 32 0.80 -13.58 26.92
N HIS A 33 0.33 -13.04 25.81
CA HIS A 33 0.36 -13.72 24.54
C HIS A 33 1.79 -13.92 24.03
N LEU A 34 2.63 -12.89 24.12
CA LEU A 34 4.06 -12.94 23.79
C LEU A 34 4.81 -14.03 24.56
N ASN A 35 4.59 -14.14 25.87
CA ASN A 35 5.23 -15.16 26.70
C ASN A 35 4.81 -16.60 26.33
N ARG A 36 3.65 -16.77 25.68
CA ARG A 36 3.19 -18.09 25.18
C ARG A 36 3.78 -18.45 23.82
N ILE A 37 4.17 -17.47 23.02
CA ILE A 37 4.72 -17.67 21.66
C ILE A 37 6.24 -17.82 21.70
N SER A 38 6.92 -17.34 22.73
CA SER A 38 8.39 -17.20 22.79
C SER A 38 9.17 -18.52 22.93
N THR A 39 8.53 -19.67 22.88
CA THR A 39 9.19 -20.99 22.90
C THR A 39 9.12 -21.65 21.52
N GLU A 40 10.14 -21.48 20.72
CA GLU A 40 10.61 -22.27 19.58
C GLU A 40 10.08 -22.02 18.17
N ASP A 41 8.82 -21.54 17.93
CA ASP A 41 8.26 -21.44 16.56
C ASP A 41 7.71 -20.06 16.14
N GLY A 42 7.82 -19.05 16.99
CA GLY A 42 7.04 -17.81 16.87
C GLY A 42 7.80 -16.50 16.60
N GLY A 43 9.01 -16.53 16.05
CA GLY A 43 9.87 -15.33 15.93
C GLY A 43 9.21 -14.09 15.34
N VAL A 44 8.46 -14.23 14.24
CA VAL A 44 7.75 -13.12 13.56
C VAL A 44 6.58 -12.62 14.40
N GLN A 45 5.82 -13.53 15.03
CA GLN A 45 4.69 -13.18 15.89
C GLN A 45 5.19 -12.53 17.20
N ALA A 46 6.31 -13.00 17.74
CA ALA A 46 6.94 -12.42 18.91
C ALA A 46 7.46 -11.01 18.64
N GLU A 47 8.08 -10.77 17.47
CA GLU A 47 8.51 -9.42 17.05
C GLU A 47 7.32 -8.48 16.89
N ALA A 48 6.29 -8.88 16.14
CA ALA A 48 5.10 -8.07 15.91
C ALA A 48 4.38 -7.73 17.23
N GLY A 49 4.24 -8.71 18.12
CA GLY A 49 3.63 -8.53 19.42
C GLY A 49 4.45 -7.63 20.34
N ALA A 50 5.78 -7.80 20.41
CA ALA A 50 6.64 -6.94 21.19
C ALA A 50 6.63 -5.49 20.68
N ARG A 51 6.67 -5.29 19.37
CA ARG A 51 6.52 -3.95 18.75
C ARG A 51 5.15 -3.33 19.03
N PHE A 52 4.08 -4.12 19.05
CA PHE A 52 2.76 -3.63 19.43
C PHE A 52 2.72 -3.15 20.88
N VAL A 53 3.32 -3.90 21.81
CA VAL A 53 3.43 -3.49 23.20
C VAL A 53 4.21 -2.17 23.32
N LEU A 54 5.35 -2.05 22.60
CA LEU A 54 6.17 -0.82 22.61
C LEU A 54 5.49 0.39 21.96
N LYS A 55 4.51 0.19 21.09
CA LYS A 55 3.66 1.30 20.60
C LYS A 55 2.70 1.80 21.69
N LEU A 56 2.26 0.93 22.58
CA LEU A 56 1.38 1.29 23.69
C LEU A 56 2.18 1.86 24.87
N ASP A 57 3.34 1.29 25.14
CA ASP A 57 4.26 1.71 26.19
C ASP A 57 5.71 1.59 25.73
N PRO A 58 6.32 2.70 25.26
CA PRO A 58 7.70 2.70 24.76
C PRO A 58 8.74 2.29 25.81
N ALA A 59 8.44 2.48 27.12
CA ALA A 59 9.34 2.13 28.21
C ALA A 59 9.11 0.72 28.78
N PHE A 60 8.26 -0.12 28.13
CA PHE A 60 7.98 -1.46 28.62
C PHE A 60 9.17 -2.40 28.39
N GLU A 61 10.07 -2.45 29.37
CA GLU A 61 11.36 -3.14 29.31
C GLU A 61 11.25 -4.60 28.89
N ALA A 62 10.23 -5.31 29.37
CA ALA A 62 10.07 -6.73 29.03
C ALA A 62 9.84 -6.97 27.53
N ALA A 63 9.19 -6.06 26.81
CA ALA A 63 9.04 -6.15 25.34
C ALA A 63 10.36 -5.85 24.61
N HIS A 64 11.15 -4.88 25.10
CA HIS A 64 12.52 -4.68 24.59
C HIS A 64 13.37 -5.93 24.79
N ARG A 65 13.28 -6.57 25.95
CA ARG A 65 14.02 -7.80 26.27
C ARG A 65 13.66 -8.96 25.33
N VAL A 66 12.38 -9.10 24.98
CA VAL A 66 11.92 -10.07 23.98
C VAL A 66 12.59 -9.81 22.62
N LEU A 67 12.59 -8.54 22.16
CA LEU A 67 13.23 -8.19 20.88
C LEU A 67 14.75 -8.40 20.91
N ILE A 68 15.43 -8.01 21.99
CA ILE A 68 16.88 -8.22 22.14
C ILE A 68 17.19 -9.72 22.06
N ARG A 69 16.49 -10.57 22.83
CA ARG A 69 16.68 -12.03 22.79
C ARG A 69 16.39 -12.60 21.40
N LEU A 70 15.33 -12.13 20.75
CA LEU A 70 14.98 -12.55 19.40
C LEU A 70 16.12 -12.23 18.43
N TYR A 71 16.62 -10.98 18.44
CA TYR A 71 17.72 -10.57 17.58
C TYR A 71 19.02 -11.29 17.89
N MET A 72 19.30 -11.57 19.15
CA MET A 72 20.44 -12.39 19.55
C MET A 72 20.35 -13.83 19.02
N ASN A 73 19.19 -14.48 19.18
CA ASN A 73 18.96 -15.84 18.68
C ASN A 73 19.04 -15.93 17.15
N LEU A 74 18.75 -14.82 16.47
CA LEU A 74 18.88 -14.70 15.01
C LEU A 74 20.30 -14.30 14.56
N GLY A 75 21.25 -14.12 15.46
CA GLY A 75 22.61 -13.65 15.16
C GLY A 75 22.68 -12.16 14.78
N GLN A 76 21.62 -11.37 15.08
CA GLN A 76 21.43 -9.97 14.70
C GLN A 76 22.00 -9.02 15.76
N LEU A 77 23.29 -9.09 15.99
CA LEU A 77 23.94 -8.39 17.09
C LEU A 77 23.72 -6.88 17.05
N GLU A 78 23.89 -6.26 15.87
CA GLU A 78 23.69 -4.81 15.72
C GLU A 78 22.25 -4.36 16.05
N ARG A 79 21.25 -5.15 15.64
CA ARG A 79 19.84 -4.87 15.99
C ARG A 79 19.55 -5.09 17.47
N ALA A 80 20.16 -6.09 18.07
CA ALA A 80 20.05 -6.30 19.50
C ALA A 80 20.65 -5.13 20.29
N GLU A 81 21.81 -4.60 19.86
CA GLU A 81 22.43 -3.41 20.42
C GLU A 81 21.58 -2.15 20.22
N GLN A 82 21.01 -1.94 19.03
CA GLN A 82 20.12 -0.82 18.75
C GLN A 82 18.87 -0.90 19.63
N GLN A 83 18.33 -2.11 19.81
CA GLN A 83 17.14 -2.31 20.65
C GLN A 83 17.44 -2.05 22.14
N LEU A 84 18.64 -2.40 22.62
CA LEU A 84 19.09 -2.07 23.97
C LEU A 84 19.24 -0.56 24.15
N ARG A 85 19.90 0.14 23.21
CA ARG A 85 20.01 1.60 23.22
C ARG A 85 18.62 2.28 23.18
N SER A 86 17.67 1.71 22.45
CA SER A 86 16.29 2.20 22.44
C SER A 86 15.64 2.01 23.81
N CYS A 87 15.81 0.85 24.44
CA CYS A 87 15.32 0.58 25.79
C CYS A 87 15.87 1.59 26.81
N GLU A 88 17.17 1.80 26.81
CA GLU A 88 17.85 2.76 27.71
C GLU A 88 17.29 4.18 27.53
N ARG A 89 17.10 4.60 26.30
CA ARG A 89 16.56 5.92 25.97
C ARG A 89 15.11 6.09 26.44
N GLU A 90 14.24 5.14 26.10
CA GLU A 90 12.81 5.24 26.44
C GLU A 90 12.58 5.12 27.95
N MET A 91 13.29 4.25 28.64
CA MET A 91 13.20 4.13 30.09
C MET A 91 13.71 5.40 30.81
N ARG A 92 14.80 6.00 30.34
CA ARG A 92 15.30 7.26 30.89
C ARG A 92 14.33 8.40 30.63
N LEU A 93 13.72 8.45 29.45
CA LEU A 93 12.79 9.51 29.05
C LEU A 93 11.46 9.44 29.83
N HIS A 94 10.90 8.24 30.00
CA HIS A 94 9.55 8.06 30.53
C HIS A 94 9.52 7.71 32.03
N LEU A 95 10.57 7.07 32.52
CA LEU A 95 10.61 6.53 33.90
C LEU A 95 11.76 7.09 34.74
N ASP A 96 12.64 7.91 34.15
CA ASP A 96 13.91 8.37 34.78
C ASP A 96 14.71 7.19 35.37
N ALA A 97 14.73 6.06 34.67
CA ALA A 97 15.31 4.80 35.11
C ALA A 97 16.26 4.19 34.04
N GLU A 98 17.14 3.33 34.50
CA GLU A 98 18.00 2.51 33.61
C GLU A 98 17.42 1.10 33.50
N PRO A 99 17.64 0.38 32.37
CA PRO A 99 17.22 -1.02 32.25
C PRO A 99 17.85 -1.92 33.31
N ASP A 100 17.12 -2.96 33.69
CA ASP A 100 17.60 -3.98 34.62
C ASP A 100 18.92 -4.60 34.18
N GLU A 101 19.71 -5.03 35.15
CA GLU A 101 21.00 -5.70 34.90
C GLU A 101 20.84 -6.96 34.02
N GLU A 102 19.71 -7.65 34.12
CA GLU A 102 19.37 -8.80 33.27
C GLU A 102 19.26 -8.40 31.79
N THR A 103 18.64 -7.27 31.49
CA THR A 103 18.49 -6.74 30.11
C THR A 103 19.84 -6.31 29.55
N ARG A 104 20.65 -5.62 30.35
CA ARG A 104 22.00 -5.17 29.95
C ARG A 104 22.98 -6.33 29.71
N LYS A 105 22.86 -7.41 30.46
CA LYS A 105 23.72 -8.59 30.33
C LYS A 105 23.40 -9.45 29.10
N LEU A 106 22.26 -9.29 28.45
CA LEU A 106 21.90 -10.10 27.28
C LEU A 106 22.92 -10.01 26.14
N LEU A 107 23.58 -8.86 25.96
CA LEU A 107 24.62 -8.68 24.95
C LEU A 107 26.01 -9.15 25.41
N ILE A 108 26.30 -9.16 26.71
CA ILE A 108 27.62 -9.49 27.26
C ILE A 108 27.90 -11.00 27.18
N VAL A 109 26.85 -11.82 27.24
CA VAL A 109 26.99 -13.31 27.25
C VAL A 109 27.45 -13.85 25.88
N SER A 110 27.25 -13.13 24.79
CA SER A 110 27.62 -13.58 23.43
C SER A 110 29.11 -13.41 23.09
N GLU A 111 29.84 -12.57 23.80
CA GLU A 111 31.30 -12.42 23.56
C GLU A 111 32.12 -13.60 24.10
N VAL A 112 31.55 -14.46 24.96
CA VAL A 112 32.28 -15.55 25.64
C VAL A 112 32.13 -16.89 24.92
N GLU A 113 31.14 -17.05 24.02
CA GLU A 113 30.86 -18.33 23.34
C GLU A 113 31.27 -18.42 21.85
N ALA A 114 31.97 -17.44 21.31
CA ALA A 114 32.46 -17.45 19.93
C ALA A 114 33.79 -18.22 19.81
N SER A 115 33.77 -19.55 20.01
CA SER A 115 34.82 -20.44 19.55
C SER A 115 34.34 -21.26 18.35
N PRO A 116 35.16 -21.41 17.29
CA PRO A 116 34.70 -22.02 16.04
C PRO A 116 34.58 -23.54 16.17
N VAL A 117 33.39 -24.07 15.92
CA VAL A 117 33.16 -25.52 15.77
C VAL A 117 33.28 -25.91 14.29
N PRO A 118 33.99 -26.99 13.94
CA PRO A 118 34.27 -27.35 12.55
C PRO A 118 33.07 -27.97 11.85
N VAL A 119 32.94 -27.60 10.57
CA VAL A 119 31.93 -28.08 9.63
C VAL A 119 32.08 -29.58 9.41
N GLY A 120 31.15 -30.38 9.93
CA GLY A 120 30.96 -31.77 9.59
C GLY A 120 29.81 -31.93 8.61
N ARG A 121 30.11 -32.44 7.41
CA ARG A 121 29.08 -32.89 6.45
C ARG A 121 28.34 -34.09 7.03
N SER A 122 27.00 -34.04 6.99
CA SER A 122 26.21 -35.28 7.02
C SER A 122 24.96 -35.09 6.14
N ASP A 123 24.89 -35.91 5.11
CA ASP A 123 23.70 -36.18 4.30
C ASP A 123 22.59 -36.78 5.17
N GLY A 124 21.35 -36.31 5.00
CA GLY A 124 20.20 -36.90 5.71
C GLY A 124 18.88 -36.20 5.37
N ASN A 125 18.21 -36.76 4.39
CA ASN A 125 16.86 -36.46 3.94
C ASN A 125 15.84 -36.61 5.08
N SER A 126 15.16 -35.51 5.46
CA SER A 126 13.86 -35.58 6.13
C SER A 126 13.08 -34.30 5.86
N GLY A 127 11.98 -34.44 5.10
CA GLY A 127 11.06 -33.38 4.80
C GLY A 127 10.34 -32.91 6.06
N GLY A 128 10.71 -31.75 6.54
CA GLY A 128 10.03 -31.01 7.59
C GLY A 128 9.79 -29.59 7.08
N ASN A 129 8.55 -29.15 7.19
CA ASN A 129 8.07 -27.84 6.82
C ASN A 129 8.89 -26.74 7.54
N ARG A 130 9.97 -26.27 6.92
CA ARG A 130 10.77 -25.15 7.45
C ARG A 130 9.98 -23.87 7.21
N GLY A 131 9.36 -23.35 8.26
CA GLY A 131 8.84 -22.00 8.29
C GLY A 131 9.89 -21.01 7.75
N PHE A 132 9.52 -20.22 6.78
CA PHE A 132 10.37 -19.19 6.19
C PHE A 132 10.71 -18.15 7.27
N LEU A 133 11.93 -18.24 7.82
CA LEU A 133 12.55 -17.11 8.51
C LEU A 133 13.11 -16.19 7.41
N PRO A 134 12.82 -14.88 7.43
CA PRO A 134 13.45 -13.96 6.49
C PRO A 134 14.96 -13.99 6.69
N ASN A 135 15.70 -14.32 5.64
CA ASN A 135 17.16 -14.21 5.63
C ASN A 135 17.56 -12.72 5.75
N TYR A 136 18.71 -12.43 6.34
CA TYR A 136 19.29 -11.09 6.46
C TYR A 136 19.50 -10.37 5.14
N ASP A 137 19.70 -11.12 4.04
CA ASP A 137 19.78 -10.59 2.68
C ASP A 137 18.46 -9.96 2.19
N ASP A 138 17.41 -10.01 3.00
CA ASP A 138 16.04 -9.62 2.63
C ASP A 138 15.64 -8.20 3.12
N PHE A 139 16.53 -7.48 3.82
CA PHE A 139 16.26 -6.09 4.19
C PHE A 139 16.24 -5.21 2.92
N VAL A 140 15.12 -4.59 2.67
CA VAL A 140 14.95 -3.65 1.56
C VAL A 140 15.08 -2.23 2.11
N PRO A 141 16.21 -1.55 1.88
CA PRO A 141 16.35 -0.15 2.29
C PRO A 141 15.34 0.73 1.55
N LEU A 142 14.83 1.74 2.26
CA LEU A 142 13.82 2.67 1.78
C LEU A 142 14.37 4.11 1.78
N PRO A 143 13.74 5.05 1.05
CA PRO A 143 14.05 6.49 1.20
C PRO A 143 13.88 6.95 2.64
N GLU A 144 14.79 7.80 3.11
CA GLU A 144 14.78 8.31 4.47
C GLU A 144 14.13 9.69 4.56
N ILE A 145 13.26 9.89 5.55
CA ILE A 145 12.68 11.21 5.85
C ILE A 145 12.97 11.55 7.32
N SER A 146 13.79 12.58 7.54
CA SER A 146 13.99 13.17 8.85
C SER A 146 12.88 14.18 9.14
N ILE A 147 12.24 14.08 10.29
CA ILE A 147 11.12 14.93 10.70
C ILE A 147 11.60 15.89 11.79
N VAL A 148 11.40 17.20 11.60
CA VAL A 148 11.77 18.26 12.55
C VAL A 148 10.54 19.09 12.91
N SER A 149 10.17 19.09 14.19
CA SER A 149 8.96 19.74 14.70
C SER A 149 9.12 20.44 16.06
N SER A 150 10.36 20.68 16.47
CA SER A 150 10.69 21.23 17.81
C SER A 150 10.01 22.56 18.14
N SER A 151 9.73 23.40 17.14
CA SER A 151 9.05 24.69 17.34
C SER A 151 7.55 24.52 17.67
N LEU A 152 6.89 23.48 17.21
CA LEU A 152 5.49 23.17 17.49
C LEU A 152 5.32 22.62 18.91
N LEU A 153 6.16 21.64 19.27
CA LEU A 153 6.10 20.96 20.56
C LEU A 153 6.35 21.90 21.72
N LYS A 154 7.33 22.82 21.57
CA LYS A 154 7.65 23.81 22.61
C LYS A 154 6.51 24.79 22.93
N LYS A 155 5.57 25.02 22.01
CA LYS A 155 4.49 26.01 22.16
C LYS A 155 3.13 25.38 22.52
N GLY A 156 3.02 24.04 22.57
CA GLY A 156 1.77 23.35 22.89
C GLY A 156 0.63 23.65 21.89
N LEU A 157 0.95 23.78 20.61
CA LEU A 157 -0.02 24.08 19.55
C LEU A 157 -0.74 22.79 19.11
N ASN A 158 -1.79 22.39 19.81
CA ASN A 158 -2.48 21.12 19.62
C ASN A 158 -2.87 20.86 18.16
N ASP A 159 -3.47 21.82 17.46
CA ASP A 159 -3.91 21.64 16.07
C ASP A 159 -2.72 21.45 15.12
N ALA A 160 -1.59 22.11 15.38
CA ALA A 160 -0.37 21.93 14.62
C ALA A 160 0.27 20.56 14.88
N ILE A 161 0.17 20.06 16.11
CA ILE A 161 0.59 18.71 16.49
C ILE A 161 -0.28 17.69 15.77
N HIS A 162 -1.60 17.85 15.77
CA HIS A 162 -2.52 16.99 15.03
C HIS A 162 -2.22 16.95 13.52
N LEU A 163 -2.01 18.12 12.89
CA LEU A 163 -1.63 18.16 11.47
C LEU A 163 -0.35 17.37 11.21
N ARG A 164 0.66 17.53 12.08
CA ARG A 164 1.91 16.77 12.00
C ARG A 164 1.64 15.27 12.13
N GLU A 165 0.86 14.85 13.12
CA GLU A 165 0.54 13.44 13.35
C GLU A 165 -0.20 12.82 12.16
N GLU A 166 -1.15 13.52 11.57
CA GLU A 166 -1.84 13.09 10.35
C GLU A 166 -0.87 12.90 9.18
N ILE A 167 0.07 13.83 8.98
CA ILE A 167 1.07 13.73 7.91
C ILE A 167 2.03 12.56 8.19
N VAL A 168 2.56 12.43 9.40
CA VAL A 168 3.49 11.35 9.76
C VAL A 168 2.82 9.98 9.69
N SER A 169 1.59 9.87 10.19
CA SER A 169 0.77 8.66 10.08
C SER A 169 0.50 8.29 8.61
N GLY A 170 0.15 9.28 7.79
CA GLY A 170 -0.05 9.11 6.36
C GLY A 170 1.20 8.59 5.66
N LEU A 171 2.38 9.16 5.93
CA LEU A 171 3.67 8.70 5.38
C LEU A 171 4.00 7.27 5.84
N SER A 172 3.79 6.97 7.14
CA SER A 172 4.01 5.64 7.68
C SER A 172 3.13 4.58 7.02
N SER A 173 1.91 4.96 6.61
CA SER A 173 0.95 4.04 5.99
C SER A 173 1.38 3.53 4.63
N PHE A 174 2.19 4.27 3.88
CA PHE A 174 2.74 3.81 2.61
C PHE A 174 3.76 2.69 2.77
N ARG A 175 4.46 2.62 3.92
CA ARG A 175 5.57 1.68 4.16
C ARG A 175 6.67 1.76 3.08
N SER A 176 6.83 2.94 2.52
CA SER A 176 7.77 3.27 1.44
C SER A 176 8.88 4.20 1.91
N PHE A 177 8.94 4.47 3.21
CA PHE A 177 9.90 5.37 3.84
C PHE A 177 10.38 4.84 5.17
N GLU A 178 11.65 5.15 5.49
CA GLU A 178 12.17 5.13 6.85
C GLU A 178 12.00 6.53 7.44
N LEU A 179 11.22 6.64 8.52
CA LEU A 179 10.91 7.91 9.18
C LEU A 179 11.73 8.05 10.45
N PHE A 180 12.49 9.15 10.54
CA PHE A 180 13.32 9.46 11.68
C PHE A 180 12.86 10.75 12.34
N GLU A 181 12.62 10.73 13.64
CA GLU A 181 12.28 11.90 14.41
C GLU A 181 13.55 12.58 14.93
N SER A 182 13.76 13.87 14.57
CA SER A 182 14.96 14.63 14.92
C SER A 182 14.70 15.61 16.07
N GLU A 183 14.17 15.14 17.20
CA GLU A 183 13.97 15.99 18.39
C GLU A 183 15.29 16.43 19.03
N TYR A 184 16.37 15.70 18.81
CA TYR A 184 17.68 15.90 19.45
C TYR A 184 18.62 16.81 18.67
N PHE A 185 18.33 17.12 17.43
CA PHE A 185 19.16 18.05 16.64
C PHE A 185 18.44 19.39 16.60
N GLY A 186 19.00 20.38 17.29
CA GLY A 186 18.56 21.77 17.09
C GLY A 186 18.48 22.08 15.59
N GLU A 187 17.62 23.00 15.17
CA GLU A 187 17.32 23.32 13.75
C GLU A 187 18.59 23.54 12.90
N GLU A 188 19.73 23.90 13.53
CA GLU A 188 21.02 24.15 12.91
C GLU A 188 21.87 22.88 12.70
N ASN A 189 21.57 21.77 13.37
CA ASN A 189 22.43 20.59 13.46
C ASN A 189 21.82 19.30 12.87
N VAL A 190 20.82 19.40 11.99
CA VAL A 190 20.40 18.21 11.23
C VAL A 190 21.58 17.77 10.37
N PRO A 191 22.18 16.59 10.62
CA PRO A 191 23.35 16.17 9.87
C PRO A 191 23.03 16.19 8.39
N ARG A 192 23.83 16.88 7.58
CA ARG A 192 23.79 16.64 6.15
C ARG A 192 24.22 15.18 5.96
N PRO A 193 23.44 14.36 5.25
CA PRO A 193 23.90 13.02 4.94
C PRO A 193 25.27 13.18 4.29
N THR A 194 26.31 12.64 4.91
CA THR A 194 27.56 12.40 4.22
C THR A 194 27.18 11.49 3.06
N LEU A 195 27.65 11.80 1.85
CA LEU A 195 27.50 10.98 0.65
C LEU A 195 28.13 9.60 0.93
N MET A 196 27.43 8.75 1.67
CA MET A 196 27.81 7.35 1.87
C MET A 196 27.09 6.50 0.82
N GLU A 197 27.76 5.45 0.38
CA GLU A 197 27.17 4.41 -0.46
C GLU A 197 25.87 3.93 0.18
N GLY A 198 24.73 4.19 -0.44
CA GLY A 198 23.38 3.91 0.11
C GLY A 198 22.35 5.01 -0.15
N HIS A 199 22.79 6.23 -0.46
CA HIS A 199 21.88 7.36 -0.76
C HIS A 199 21.23 7.32 -2.16
N GLU A 200 21.31 6.19 -2.86
CA GLU A 200 20.59 6.00 -4.12
C GLU A 200 19.09 6.23 -3.97
N LEU A 201 18.53 5.96 -2.79
CA LEU A 201 17.09 6.01 -2.53
C LEU A 201 16.59 7.42 -2.22
N GLY A 202 17.46 8.30 -1.75
CA GLY A 202 17.14 9.68 -1.38
C GLY A 202 17.00 9.89 0.12
N CYS A 203 17.44 11.07 0.57
CA CYS A 203 17.30 11.55 1.94
C CYS A 203 16.54 12.87 1.91
N TYR A 204 15.54 12.97 2.73
CA TYR A 204 14.63 14.11 2.76
C TYR A 204 14.51 14.69 4.16
N LEU A 205 14.13 15.97 4.23
CA LEU A 205 13.81 16.66 5.46
C LEU A 205 12.38 17.20 5.39
N LEU A 206 11.56 16.80 6.34
CA LEU A 206 10.21 17.32 6.54
C LEU A 206 10.22 18.19 7.80
N ARG A 207 10.03 19.50 7.62
CA ARG A 207 10.08 20.47 8.70
C ARG A 207 8.72 21.11 8.92
N PHE A 208 8.34 21.18 10.19
CA PHE A 208 7.15 21.88 10.64
C PHE A 208 7.56 23.12 11.44
N ARG A 209 7.04 24.28 11.09
CA ARG A 209 7.28 25.55 11.79
C ARG A 209 5.97 26.29 12.01
N HIS A 210 5.83 26.88 13.17
CA HIS A 210 4.74 27.84 13.42
C HIS A 210 5.18 29.24 12.99
N ASP A 211 4.40 29.87 12.12
CA ASP A 211 4.57 31.28 11.79
C ASP A 211 3.84 32.15 12.81
N GLU A 212 4.59 32.75 13.73
CA GLU A 212 4.03 33.57 14.82
C GLU A 212 3.23 34.79 14.35
N ARG A 213 3.50 35.28 13.14
CA ARG A 213 2.82 36.48 12.60
C ARG A 213 1.43 36.17 12.09
N SER A 214 1.30 35.06 11.42
CA SER A 214 0.03 34.63 10.82
C SER A 214 -0.75 33.61 11.66
N GLY A 215 -0.12 33.00 12.67
CA GLY A 215 -0.71 31.90 13.45
C GLY A 215 -0.82 30.58 12.67
N LYS A 216 -0.16 30.49 11.51
CA LYS A 216 -0.25 29.35 10.59
C LYS A 216 0.91 28.38 10.76
N VAL A 217 0.73 27.15 10.29
CA VAL A 217 1.81 26.15 10.22
C VAL A 217 2.41 26.15 8.83
N VAL A 218 3.74 26.21 8.79
CA VAL A 218 4.52 26.06 7.57
C VAL A 218 5.08 24.64 7.52
N VAL A 219 4.73 23.89 6.48
CA VAL A 219 5.25 22.55 6.20
C VAL A 219 6.20 22.65 5.02
N GLN A 220 7.47 22.36 5.26
CA GLN A 220 8.54 22.41 4.25
C GLN A 220 9.08 21.02 4.02
N PHE A 221 9.20 20.63 2.75
CA PHE A 221 9.85 19.39 2.33
C PHE A 221 11.06 19.69 1.46
N GLU A 222 12.21 19.15 1.85
CA GLU A 222 13.53 19.42 1.26
C GLU A 222 14.19 18.10 0.84
N ASP A 223 14.76 18.06 -0.35
CA ASP A 223 15.65 17.01 -0.80
C ASP A 223 17.08 17.31 -0.32
N ARG A 224 17.57 16.51 0.63
CA ARG A 224 18.90 16.69 1.24
C ARG A 224 20.04 16.28 0.30
N GLY A 225 19.76 15.48 -0.71
CA GLY A 225 20.77 15.06 -1.68
C GLY A 225 21.30 16.22 -2.54
N ASN A 226 20.46 17.25 -2.79
CA ASN A 226 20.81 18.43 -3.59
C ASN A 226 20.47 19.77 -2.91
N GLY A 227 19.86 19.76 -1.71
CA GLY A 227 19.47 20.96 -0.97
C GLY A 227 18.25 21.68 -1.55
N GLN A 228 17.50 21.04 -2.44
CA GLN A 228 16.31 21.63 -3.09
C GLN A 228 15.11 21.62 -2.14
N ILE A 229 14.51 22.80 -1.93
CA ILE A 229 13.18 22.88 -1.34
C ILE A 229 12.17 22.42 -2.40
N VAL A 230 11.56 21.26 -2.17
CA VAL A 230 10.58 20.66 -3.08
C VAL A 230 9.26 21.42 -3.01
N PHE A 231 8.83 21.75 -1.81
CA PHE A 231 7.70 22.63 -1.57
C PHE A 231 7.76 23.28 -0.17
N ASN A 232 6.98 24.32 -0.02
CA ASN A 232 6.77 25.05 1.22
C ASN A 232 5.28 25.44 1.28
N GLU A 233 4.51 24.74 2.14
CA GLU A 233 3.06 24.90 2.27
C GLU A 233 2.74 25.66 3.56
N ILE A 234 1.80 26.62 3.46
CA ILE A 234 1.34 27.40 4.62
C ILE A 234 -0.10 26.99 4.91
N ILE A 235 -0.33 26.38 6.06
CA ILE A 235 -1.63 25.83 6.45
C ILE A 235 -2.25 26.68 7.55
N ASP A 236 -3.49 27.12 7.29
CA ASP A 236 -4.29 27.88 8.23
C ASP A 236 -5.07 26.92 9.14
N LEU A 237 -4.69 26.89 10.41
CA LEU A 237 -5.28 25.98 11.39
C LEU A 237 -6.72 26.36 11.82
N GLN A 238 -7.20 27.56 11.45
CA GLN A 238 -8.57 27.98 11.78
C GLN A 238 -9.64 27.25 10.95
N TYR A 239 -9.24 26.58 9.87
CA TYR A 239 -10.13 25.81 9.00
C TYR A 239 -9.93 24.31 9.25
N TRP A 240 -10.39 23.81 10.42
CA TRP A 240 -10.23 22.43 10.85
C TRP A 240 -10.75 21.40 9.84
N ASP A 241 -11.91 21.66 9.20
CA ASP A 241 -12.48 20.75 8.19
C ASP A 241 -11.59 20.57 6.96
N GLY A 242 -10.58 21.43 6.78
CA GLY A 242 -9.60 21.35 5.71
C GLY A 242 -8.27 20.68 6.09
N LEU A 243 -7.98 20.38 7.36
CA LEU A 243 -6.67 19.87 7.78
C LEU A 243 -6.40 18.43 7.31
N VAL A 244 -7.37 17.53 7.41
CA VAL A 244 -7.20 16.13 6.95
C VAL A 244 -7.00 16.05 5.43
N PRO A 245 -7.79 16.74 4.59
CA PRO A 245 -7.49 16.83 3.16
C PRO A 245 -6.13 17.45 2.87
N ALA A 246 -5.73 18.51 3.56
CA ALA A 246 -4.42 19.16 3.38
C ALA A 246 -3.28 18.21 3.76
N ALA A 247 -3.37 17.52 4.90
CA ALA A 247 -2.40 16.50 5.30
C ALA A 247 -2.26 15.40 4.24
N SER A 248 -3.40 14.88 3.75
CA SER A 248 -3.40 13.82 2.73
C SER A 248 -2.77 14.29 1.41
N GLN A 249 -3.01 15.54 0.99
CA GLN A 249 -2.38 16.11 -0.20
C GLN A 249 -0.86 16.25 -0.02
N ILE A 250 -0.40 16.71 1.14
CA ILE A 250 1.03 16.81 1.47
C ILE A 250 1.69 15.43 1.41
N VAL A 251 1.07 14.44 2.06
CA VAL A 251 1.55 13.05 2.08
C VAL A 251 1.66 12.49 0.65
N SER A 252 0.62 12.67 -0.17
CA SER A 252 0.63 12.23 -1.56
C SER A 252 1.73 12.92 -2.38
N ARG A 253 1.95 14.22 -2.19
CA ARG A 253 3.03 14.98 -2.88
C ARG A 253 4.42 14.50 -2.47
N ILE A 254 4.65 14.23 -1.18
CA ILE A 254 5.92 13.68 -0.68
C ILE A 254 6.17 12.31 -1.31
N HIS A 255 5.19 11.41 -1.23
CA HIS A 255 5.29 10.08 -1.78
C HIS A 255 5.58 10.10 -3.29
N ASN A 256 4.80 10.87 -4.06
CA ASN A 256 4.99 10.99 -5.50
C ASN A 256 6.36 11.58 -5.88
N HIS A 257 6.85 12.57 -5.12
CA HIS A 257 8.16 13.15 -5.38
C HIS A 257 9.27 12.12 -5.16
N ALA A 258 9.29 11.47 -4.01
CA ALA A 258 10.32 10.50 -3.66
C ALA A 258 10.33 9.28 -4.60
N THR A 259 9.17 8.68 -4.86
CA THR A 259 9.06 7.50 -5.73
C THR A 259 9.36 7.82 -7.19
N SER A 260 8.97 9.02 -7.69
CA SER A 260 9.27 9.42 -9.07
C SER A 260 10.77 9.47 -9.38
N ARG A 261 11.59 9.85 -8.40
CA ARG A 261 13.06 9.86 -8.54
C ARG A 261 13.66 8.46 -8.63
N LEU A 262 12.98 7.46 -8.04
CA LEU A 262 13.40 6.06 -8.07
C LEU A 262 13.04 5.36 -9.38
N ARG A 263 12.16 5.94 -10.19
CA ARG A 263 11.80 5.42 -11.51
C ARG A 263 12.91 5.54 -12.55
N ASN A 264 14.03 6.21 -12.22
CA ASN A 264 15.20 6.29 -13.09
C ASN A 264 15.82 4.89 -13.26
N PRO A 265 15.96 4.37 -14.52
CA PRO A 265 16.53 3.04 -14.79
C PRO A 265 17.96 2.83 -14.27
N ALA A 266 18.70 3.90 -14.03
CA ALA A 266 20.04 3.81 -13.44
C ALA A 266 20.04 3.41 -11.95
N LYS A 267 18.88 3.45 -11.27
CA LYS A 267 18.70 3.03 -9.90
C LYS A 267 18.46 1.51 -9.85
N THR A 268 19.25 0.79 -9.05
CA THR A 268 19.28 -0.68 -9.07
C THR A 268 18.86 -1.34 -7.77
N SER A 269 18.62 -0.56 -6.70
CA SER A 269 18.12 -1.09 -5.43
C SER A 269 16.75 -1.79 -5.59
N VAL A 270 16.44 -2.72 -4.70
CA VAL A 270 15.18 -3.49 -4.74
C VAL A 270 13.97 -2.57 -4.79
N PHE A 271 13.92 -1.56 -3.91
CA PHE A 271 12.78 -0.64 -3.88
C PHE A 271 12.71 0.26 -5.12
N ALA A 272 13.84 0.71 -5.66
CA ALA A 272 13.85 1.48 -6.90
C ALA A 272 13.34 0.66 -8.09
N ARG A 273 13.76 -0.60 -8.22
CA ARG A 273 13.25 -1.53 -9.26
C ARG A 273 11.75 -1.77 -9.12
N TRP A 274 11.26 -1.87 -7.87
CA TRP A 274 9.83 -1.91 -7.62
C TRP A 274 9.11 -0.64 -8.12
N CYS A 275 9.59 0.55 -7.78
CA CYS A 275 9.02 1.81 -8.25
C CYS A 275 9.01 1.92 -9.79
N GLN A 276 10.03 1.39 -10.46
CA GLN A 276 10.09 1.31 -11.93
C GLN A 276 9.03 0.35 -12.47
N ALA A 277 8.91 -0.85 -11.88
CA ALA A 277 7.90 -1.82 -12.26
C ALA A 277 6.49 -1.28 -12.02
N GLU A 278 6.23 -0.70 -10.85
CA GLU A 278 4.93 -0.12 -10.51
C GLU A 278 4.51 0.99 -11.48
N ALA A 279 5.43 1.87 -11.88
CA ALA A 279 5.14 2.90 -12.88
C ALA A 279 4.68 2.28 -14.20
N LEU A 280 5.33 1.19 -14.66
CA LEU A 280 4.95 0.46 -15.87
C LEU A 280 3.59 -0.24 -15.72
N LEU A 281 3.25 -0.71 -14.51
CA LEU A 281 1.94 -1.31 -14.25
C LEU A 281 0.77 -0.32 -14.46
N TRP A 282 1.00 0.98 -14.26
CA TRP A 282 -0.02 2.01 -14.46
C TRP A 282 -0.10 2.55 -15.89
N ASP A 283 0.77 2.12 -16.83
CA ASP A 283 0.70 2.50 -18.25
C ASP A 283 -0.42 1.76 -19.00
N PHE A 284 -0.91 0.63 -18.48
CA PHE A 284 -1.97 -0.20 -19.08
C PHE A 284 -1.70 -0.54 -20.55
N THR A 285 -0.49 -0.98 -20.84
CA THR A 285 -0.15 -1.52 -22.16
C THR A 285 0.55 -2.87 -22.02
N PRO A 286 0.33 -3.82 -22.96
CA PRO A 286 1.03 -5.11 -22.93
C PRO A 286 2.55 -4.98 -22.94
N GLN A 287 3.08 -3.99 -23.66
CA GLN A 287 4.52 -3.73 -23.72
C GLN A 287 5.09 -3.24 -22.40
N SER A 288 4.33 -2.43 -21.64
CA SER A 288 4.74 -2.00 -20.30
C SER A 288 4.69 -3.18 -19.32
N ASP A 289 3.67 -4.04 -19.44
CA ASP A 289 3.53 -5.25 -18.61
C ASP A 289 4.68 -6.24 -18.81
N GLU A 290 5.13 -6.46 -20.05
CA GLU A 290 6.32 -7.28 -20.33
C GLU A 290 7.60 -6.71 -19.68
N LYS A 291 7.77 -5.37 -19.74
CA LYS A 291 8.92 -4.71 -19.10
C LYS A 291 8.84 -4.82 -17.58
N ALA A 292 7.64 -4.61 -17.01
CA ALA A 292 7.40 -4.76 -15.58
C ALA A 292 7.67 -6.19 -15.11
N MET A 293 7.19 -7.20 -15.87
CA MET A 293 7.43 -8.61 -15.53
C MET A 293 8.92 -8.93 -15.46
N ARG A 294 9.73 -8.46 -16.43
CA ARG A 294 11.19 -8.67 -16.39
C ARG A 294 11.84 -8.08 -15.13
N LEU A 295 11.42 -6.89 -14.69
CA LEU A 295 11.90 -6.29 -13.44
C LEU A 295 11.45 -7.11 -12.22
N LEU A 296 10.22 -7.59 -12.21
CA LEU A 296 9.66 -8.41 -11.12
C LEU A 296 10.30 -9.81 -11.06
N ASP A 297 10.64 -10.42 -12.21
CA ASP A 297 11.39 -11.68 -12.25
C ASP A 297 12.80 -11.52 -11.70
N ASP A 298 13.44 -10.39 -11.98
CA ASP A 298 14.75 -10.06 -11.42
C ASP A 298 14.66 -9.84 -9.89
N LEU A 299 13.64 -9.12 -9.43
CA LEU A 299 13.37 -8.94 -8.00
C LEU A 299 13.09 -10.28 -7.30
N GLU A 300 12.31 -11.18 -7.89
CA GLU A 300 12.06 -12.49 -7.29
C GLU A 300 13.33 -13.33 -7.16
N ARG A 301 14.24 -13.22 -8.13
CA ARG A 301 15.53 -13.93 -8.07
C ARG A 301 16.47 -13.36 -7.01
N THR A 302 16.47 -12.04 -6.83
CA THR A 302 17.39 -11.34 -5.92
C THR A 302 16.85 -11.17 -4.51
N ASN A 303 15.52 -11.05 -4.34
CA ASN A 303 14.89 -10.86 -3.03
C ASN A 303 13.50 -11.54 -3.01
N ARG A 304 13.48 -12.81 -2.61
CA ARG A 304 12.27 -13.64 -2.60
C ARG A 304 11.26 -13.29 -1.53
N SER A 305 11.65 -12.54 -0.52
CA SER A 305 10.79 -12.12 0.59
C SER A 305 10.11 -10.77 0.33
N PHE A 306 10.50 -10.06 -0.73
CA PHE A 306 9.87 -8.78 -1.08
C PHE A 306 8.45 -9.00 -1.62
N SER A 307 7.47 -8.81 -0.76
CA SER A 307 6.06 -9.17 -1.01
C SER A 307 5.44 -8.51 -2.23
N MET A 308 5.79 -7.25 -2.49
CA MET A 308 5.24 -6.47 -3.60
C MET A 308 5.61 -7.04 -4.98
N THR A 309 6.69 -7.81 -5.08
CA THR A 309 7.04 -8.55 -6.31
C THR A 309 5.90 -9.46 -6.76
N TYR A 310 5.33 -10.20 -5.84
CA TYR A 310 4.25 -11.15 -6.14
C TYR A 310 2.93 -10.44 -6.41
N ALA A 311 2.65 -9.36 -5.70
CA ALA A 311 1.51 -8.49 -6.01
C ALA A 311 1.62 -7.86 -7.41
N GLY A 312 2.83 -7.40 -7.80
CA GLY A 312 3.08 -6.87 -9.14
C GLY A 312 2.84 -7.90 -10.24
N LYS A 313 3.37 -9.12 -10.08
CA LYS A 313 3.13 -10.23 -11.02
C LYS A 313 1.65 -10.58 -11.11
N ALA A 314 0.95 -10.69 -9.98
CA ALA A 314 -0.49 -10.91 -9.94
C ALA A 314 -1.26 -9.79 -10.66
N SER A 315 -0.86 -8.53 -10.51
CA SER A 315 -1.48 -7.39 -11.21
C SER A 315 -1.35 -7.49 -12.73
N ILE A 316 -0.22 -7.98 -13.24
CA ILE A 316 -0.03 -8.19 -14.69
C ILE A 316 -0.99 -9.26 -15.19
N ILE A 317 -1.05 -10.41 -14.52
CA ILE A 317 -1.94 -11.51 -14.90
C ILE A 317 -3.40 -11.06 -14.88
N MET A 318 -3.80 -10.35 -13.82
CA MET A 318 -5.14 -9.76 -13.71
C MET A 318 -5.46 -8.85 -14.90
N LYS A 319 -4.54 -7.94 -15.26
CA LYS A 319 -4.75 -7.03 -16.40
C LYS A 319 -4.86 -7.79 -17.73
N GLN A 320 -4.08 -8.85 -17.92
CA GLN A 320 -4.21 -9.71 -19.09
C GLN A 320 -5.60 -10.38 -19.17
N GLU A 321 -6.13 -10.82 -18.04
CA GLU A 321 -7.46 -11.43 -18.01
C GLU A 321 -8.60 -10.44 -18.22
N LEU A 322 -8.48 -9.23 -17.69
CA LEU A 322 -9.53 -8.22 -17.69
C LEU A 322 -9.50 -7.28 -18.90
N HIS A 323 -8.32 -6.74 -19.21
CA HIS A 323 -8.18 -5.66 -20.20
C HIS A 323 -7.66 -6.17 -21.53
N PHE A 324 -6.87 -7.25 -21.53
CA PHE A 324 -6.23 -7.79 -22.71
C PHE A 324 -6.49 -9.28 -22.90
N PRO A 325 -7.75 -9.75 -22.76
CA PRO A 325 -8.05 -11.19 -22.82
C PRO A 325 -7.80 -11.79 -24.21
N LEU A 326 -7.58 -10.94 -25.23
CA LEU A 326 -7.34 -11.32 -26.63
C LEU A 326 -5.85 -11.42 -27.00
N MET A 327 -4.95 -11.16 -26.06
CA MET A 327 -3.51 -11.28 -26.29
C MET A 327 -2.99 -12.65 -25.86
N ASP A 328 -1.95 -13.14 -26.54
CA ASP A 328 -1.29 -14.37 -26.15
C ASP A 328 -0.92 -14.31 -24.66
N LYS A 329 -1.29 -15.35 -23.91
CA LYS A 329 -0.95 -15.47 -22.49
C LYS A 329 0.53 -15.76 -22.36
N THR A 330 1.33 -14.71 -22.39
CA THR A 330 2.80 -14.78 -22.31
C THR A 330 3.29 -15.37 -20.99
N PHE A 331 2.43 -15.42 -19.95
CA PHE A 331 2.79 -15.79 -18.58
C PHE A 331 1.94 -16.92 -18.02
N SER A 332 1.55 -17.89 -18.85
CA SER A 332 0.76 -19.06 -18.46
C SER A 332 1.64 -20.15 -17.86
N GLY A 333 1.42 -20.49 -16.59
CA GLY A 333 2.03 -21.62 -15.86
C GLY A 333 1.38 -21.77 -14.49
N GLU A 334 1.40 -22.97 -13.90
CA GLU A 334 0.85 -23.19 -12.55
C GLU A 334 1.52 -22.29 -11.50
N GLU A 335 2.80 -21.95 -11.70
CA GLU A 335 3.55 -21.05 -10.82
C GLU A 335 3.07 -19.59 -10.89
N ASN A 336 2.41 -19.21 -11.99
CA ASN A 336 1.87 -17.88 -12.24
C ASN A 336 0.34 -17.82 -12.07
N ASN A 337 -0.23 -18.61 -11.18
CA ASN A 337 -1.65 -18.50 -10.83
C ASN A 337 -1.89 -17.21 -10.06
N LEU A 338 -2.85 -16.39 -10.52
CA LEU A 338 -3.20 -15.09 -9.94
C LEU A 338 -3.44 -15.17 -8.43
N LEU A 339 -4.30 -16.10 -8.00
CA LEU A 339 -4.66 -16.21 -6.59
C LEU A 339 -3.46 -16.66 -5.74
N ASN A 340 -2.66 -17.62 -6.22
CA ASN A 340 -1.47 -18.10 -5.50
C ASN A 340 -0.44 -17.00 -5.30
N LEU A 341 -0.19 -16.16 -6.31
CA LEU A 341 0.73 -15.03 -6.22
C LEU A 341 0.20 -13.96 -5.26
N ALA A 342 -1.08 -13.64 -5.33
CA ALA A 342 -1.71 -12.68 -4.42
C ALA A 342 -1.69 -13.17 -2.98
N GLU A 343 -2.00 -14.44 -2.71
CA GLU A 343 -1.88 -15.05 -1.39
C GLU A 343 -0.42 -15.06 -0.88
N LYS A 344 0.54 -15.35 -1.77
CA LYS A 344 1.96 -15.29 -1.40
C LYS A 344 2.35 -13.88 -0.96
N SER A 345 1.88 -12.85 -1.65
CA SER A 345 2.13 -11.46 -1.27
C SER A 345 1.57 -11.12 0.12
N ILE A 346 0.34 -11.56 0.41
CA ILE A 346 -0.31 -11.36 1.72
C ILE A 346 0.40 -12.13 2.83
N ARG A 347 0.84 -13.37 2.59
CA ARG A 347 1.57 -14.16 3.58
C ARG A 347 2.92 -13.52 3.94
N LEU A 348 3.59 -12.88 2.97
CA LEU A 348 4.85 -12.19 3.21
C LEU A 348 4.68 -10.85 3.92
N ASP A 349 3.68 -10.06 3.54
CA ASP A 349 3.37 -8.80 4.23
C ASP A 349 1.87 -8.44 4.12
N PRO A 350 1.05 -8.79 5.14
CA PRO A 350 -0.38 -8.48 5.16
C PRO A 350 -0.69 -7.00 5.41
N TRP A 351 0.31 -6.21 5.83
CA TRP A 351 0.17 -4.80 6.15
C TRP A 351 0.52 -3.87 4.98
N GLN A 352 0.91 -4.43 3.83
CA GLN A 352 1.17 -3.64 2.64
C GLN A 352 -0.14 -3.43 1.84
N ALA A 353 -0.50 -2.17 1.63
CA ALA A 353 -1.75 -1.81 0.95
C ALA A 353 -1.85 -2.40 -0.46
N VAL A 354 -0.74 -2.39 -1.21
CA VAL A 354 -0.68 -2.97 -2.57
C VAL A 354 -1.03 -4.47 -2.55
N ASN A 355 -0.52 -5.22 -1.56
CA ASN A 355 -0.80 -6.64 -1.42
C ASN A 355 -2.28 -6.89 -1.16
N GLN A 356 -2.89 -6.14 -0.23
CA GLN A 356 -4.32 -6.23 0.10
C GLN A 356 -5.20 -5.90 -1.12
N ARG A 357 -4.87 -4.83 -1.85
CA ARG A 357 -5.60 -4.43 -3.05
C ARG A 357 -5.57 -5.51 -4.13
N VAL A 358 -4.38 -6.04 -4.44
CA VAL A 358 -4.22 -7.06 -5.48
C VAL A 358 -4.86 -8.38 -5.06
N TYR A 359 -4.80 -8.72 -3.78
CA TYR A 359 -5.51 -9.88 -3.23
C TYR A 359 -7.03 -9.72 -3.37
N GLY A 360 -7.57 -8.52 -3.09
CA GLY A 360 -8.98 -8.21 -3.34
C GLY A 360 -9.40 -8.46 -4.79
N TRP A 361 -8.59 -8.04 -5.76
CA TRP A 361 -8.85 -8.31 -7.17
C TRP A 361 -8.76 -9.79 -7.54
N ALA A 362 -7.79 -10.52 -7.00
CA ALA A 362 -7.69 -11.96 -7.19
C ALA A 362 -8.93 -12.69 -6.66
N LEU A 363 -9.47 -12.25 -5.52
CA LEU A 363 -10.69 -12.77 -4.94
C LEU A 363 -11.94 -12.46 -5.79
N ILE A 364 -12.05 -11.25 -6.38
CA ILE A 364 -13.14 -10.92 -7.33
C ILE A 364 -13.13 -11.89 -8.50
N LEU A 365 -11.95 -12.10 -9.12
CA LEU A 365 -11.78 -13.03 -10.24
C LEU A 365 -12.02 -14.50 -9.86
N SER A 366 -11.86 -14.83 -8.59
CA SER A 366 -12.16 -16.15 -8.01
C SER A 366 -13.62 -16.29 -7.54
N ASN A 367 -14.48 -15.29 -7.80
CA ASN A 367 -15.88 -15.24 -7.40
C ASN A 367 -16.08 -15.29 -5.86
N MET A 368 -15.23 -14.59 -5.12
CA MET A 368 -15.24 -14.47 -3.66
C MET A 368 -15.44 -12.99 -3.22
N PRO A 369 -16.62 -12.39 -3.49
CA PRO A 369 -16.83 -10.95 -3.35
C PRO A 369 -16.80 -10.44 -1.91
N ASP A 370 -17.23 -11.24 -0.93
CA ASP A 370 -17.25 -10.82 0.48
C ASP A 370 -15.84 -10.77 1.08
N GLU A 371 -14.98 -11.71 0.71
CA GLU A 371 -13.56 -11.69 1.06
C GLU A 371 -12.84 -10.53 0.34
N ALA A 372 -13.16 -10.32 -0.92
CA ALA A 372 -12.62 -9.22 -1.72
C ALA A 372 -12.94 -7.86 -1.09
N ARG A 373 -14.19 -7.65 -0.65
CA ARG A 373 -14.62 -6.42 0.04
C ARG A 373 -13.74 -6.15 1.26
N ARG A 374 -13.49 -7.14 2.11
CA ARG A 374 -12.62 -7.00 3.28
C ARG A 374 -11.19 -6.64 2.89
N ALA A 375 -10.65 -7.26 1.85
CA ALA A 375 -9.30 -6.96 1.37
C ALA A 375 -9.21 -5.53 0.83
N PHE A 376 -10.20 -5.04 0.06
CA PHE A 376 -10.25 -3.66 -0.42
C PHE A 376 -10.39 -2.65 0.73
N GLN A 377 -11.24 -2.91 1.71
CA GLN A 377 -11.36 -2.07 2.91
C GLN A 377 -10.05 -1.99 3.69
N ASN A 378 -9.32 -3.11 3.81
CA ASN A 378 -8.00 -3.13 4.40
C ASN A 378 -7.01 -2.28 3.59
N ALA A 379 -6.98 -2.44 2.26
CA ALA A 379 -6.10 -1.67 1.39
C ALA A 379 -6.36 -0.14 1.49
N GLY A 380 -7.63 0.26 1.54
CA GLY A 380 -8.02 1.67 1.70
C GLY A 380 -7.61 2.26 3.06
N ARG A 381 -7.71 1.46 4.13
CA ARG A 381 -7.26 1.88 5.48
C ARG A 381 -5.74 1.96 5.59
N LEU A 382 -5.03 0.99 5.00
CA LEU A 382 -3.57 0.91 5.05
C LEU A 382 -2.88 2.02 4.25
N SER A 383 -3.50 2.52 3.18
CA SER A 383 -2.94 3.62 2.39
C SER A 383 -4.03 4.60 1.96
N SER A 384 -4.43 5.43 2.91
CA SER A 384 -5.55 6.38 2.76
C SER A 384 -5.18 7.67 2.02
N ALA A 385 -3.91 7.87 1.68
CA ALA A 385 -3.38 9.04 0.97
C ALA A 385 -2.78 8.72 -0.41
N ASP A 386 -2.88 7.47 -0.87
CA ASP A 386 -2.48 7.05 -2.22
C ASP A 386 -3.68 7.07 -3.17
N PRO A 387 -3.78 8.07 -4.06
CA PRO A 387 -4.95 8.21 -4.93
C PRO A 387 -5.10 7.05 -5.93
N ALA A 388 -4.00 6.45 -6.40
CA ALA A 388 -4.05 5.32 -7.33
C ALA A 388 -4.55 4.05 -6.62
N ASN A 389 -4.05 3.79 -5.39
CA ASN A 389 -4.55 2.71 -4.56
C ASN A 389 -6.04 2.89 -4.26
N LEU A 390 -6.44 4.09 -3.83
CA LEU A 390 -7.84 4.39 -3.49
C LEU A 390 -8.78 4.25 -4.69
N MET A 391 -8.39 4.65 -5.90
CA MET A 391 -9.22 4.47 -7.10
C MET A 391 -9.43 3.00 -7.43
N SER A 392 -8.39 2.19 -7.33
CA SER A 392 -8.50 0.74 -7.55
C SER A 392 -9.32 0.05 -6.46
N VAL A 393 -9.20 0.51 -5.21
CA VAL A 393 -10.04 0.07 -4.08
C VAL A 393 -11.51 0.42 -4.32
N ALA A 394 -11.79 1.66 -4.74
CA ALA A 394 -13.16 2.13 -5.00
C ALA A 394 -13.85 1.29 -6.08
N GLU A 395 -13.16 1.00 -7.19
CA GLU A 395 -13.70 0.14 -8.24
C GLU A 395 -13.95 -1.28 -7.72
N GLY A 396 -13.01 -1.86 -6.96
CA GLY A 396 -13.16 -3.18 -6.36
C GLY A 396 -14.32 -3.27 -5.36
N LEU A 397 -14.54 -2.22 -4.56
CA LEU A 397 -15.70 -2.10 -3.67
C LEU A 397 -17.02 -2.06 -4.45
N ALA A 398 -17.07 -1.32 -5.57
CA ALA A 398 -18.25 -1.28 -6.43
C ALA A 398 -18.56 -2.67 -7.01
N PHE A 399 -17.57 -3.39 -7.49
CA PHE A 399 -17.75 -4.76 -7.98
C PHE A 399 -18.13 -5.76 -6.86
N SER A 400 -17.70 -5.54 -5.63
CA SER A 400 -18.10 -6.35 -4.47
C SER A 400 -19.44 -5.91 -3.84
N GLY A 401 -20.13 -4.93 -4.44
CA GLY A 401 -21.47 -4.50 -4.07
C GLY A 401 -21.55 -3.39 -3.02
N ASP A 402 -20.45 -2.81 -2.58
CA ASP A 402 -20.42 -1.68 -1.65
C ASP A 402 -20.30 -0.33 -2.39
N ILE A 403 -21.41 0.08 -3.03
CA ILE A 403 -21.46 1.25 -3.89
C ILE A 403 -21.25 2.55 -3.09
N ASN A 404 -21.76 2.63 -1.88
CA ASN A 404 -21.65 3.84 -1.06
C ASN A 404 -20.19 4.09 -0.66
N GLU A 405 -19.50 3.10 -0.14
CA GLU A 405 -18.08 3.21 0.22
C GLU A 405 -17.22 3.43 -1.03
N ALA A 406 -17.56 2.79 -2.15
CA ALA A 406 -16.89 2.99 -3.44
C ALA A 406 -16.91 4.46 -3.88
N ARG A 407 -18.08 5.13 -3.82
CA ARG A 407 -18.21 6.54 -4.21
C ARG A 407 -17.40 7.46 -3.30
N VAL A 408 -17.54 7.31 -1.98
CA VAL A 408 -16.78 8.11 -1.00
C VAL A 408 -15.26 7.93 -1.20
N THR A 409 -14.82 6.70 -1.43
CA THR A 409 -13.40 6.40 -1.67
C THR A 409 -12.91 7.00 -2.98
N ALA A 410 -13.71 6.95 -4.05
CA ALA A 410 -13.38 7.58 -5.33
C ALA A 410 -13.30 9.11 -5.24
N GLU A 411 -14.26 9.77 -4.56
CA GLU A 411 -14.25 11.22 -4.33
C GLU A 411 -12.98 11.63 -3.57
N ARG A 412 -12.63 10.89 -2.53
CA ARG A 412 -11.37 11.11 -1.79
C ARG A 412 -10.16 10.95 -2.71
N ALA A 413 -10.08 9.89 -3.51
CA ALA A 413 -8.97 9.67 -4.43
C ALA A 413 -8.82 10.84 -5.42
N PHE A 414 -9.93 11.30 -6.01
CA PHE A 414 -9.93 12.42 -6.95
C PHE A 414 -9.43 13.72 -6.31
N SER A 415 -9.73 13.97 -5.03
CA SER A 415 -9.25 15.15 -4.30
C SER A 415 -7.74 15.15 -4.06
N LEU A 416 -7.09 13.99 -4.12
CA LEU A 416 -5.65 13.82 -3.90
C LEU A 416 -4.80 13.93 -5.19
N PHE A 417 -5.41 13.77 -6.36
CA PHE A 417 -4.70 13.89 -7.62
C PHE A 417 -4.45 15.36 -7.97
N ALA A 418 -3.20 15.71 -8.27
CA ALA A 418 -2.89 16.97 -8.95
C ALA A 418 -3.38 16.94 -10.41
N PHE A 419 -3.20 15.80 -11.09
CA PHE A 419 -3.71 15.50 -12.43
C PHE A 419 -4.24 14.07 -12.42
N VAL A 420 -5.53 13.90 -12.69
CA VAL A 420 -6.14 12.57 -12.73
C VAL A 420 -5.72 11.83 -14.01
N PRO A 421 -5.01 10.69 -13.89
CA PRO A 421 -4.72 9.85 -15.05
C PRO A 421 -5.99 9.36 -15.73
N ARG A 422 -5.99 9.34 -17.08
CA ARG A 422 -7.20 9.05 -17.86
C ARG A 422 -7.83 7.69 -17.55
N VAL A 423 -7.05 6.68 -17.19
CA VAL A 423 -7.55 5.35 -16.81
C VAL A 423 -8.51 5.40 -15.62
N PHE A 424 -8.34 6.31 -14.68
CA PHE A 424 -9.20 6.39 -13.48
C PHE A 424 -10.60 6.94 -13.78
N TYR A 425 -10.80 7.58 -14.92
CA TYR A 425 -12.16 7.91 -15.38
C TYR A 425 -12.93 6.67 -15.83
N GLU A 426 -12.23 5.62 -16.30
CA GLU A 426 -12.87 4.31 -16.59
C GLU A 426 -13.29 3.60 -15.31
N TYR A 427 -12.43 3.63 -14.27
CA TYR A 427 -12.77 3.10 -12.95
C TYR A 427 -14.00 3.82 -12.37
N LEU A 428 -14.02 5.16 -12.47
CA LEU A 428 -15.16 5.96 -12.03
C LEU A 428 -16.43 5.64 -12.84
N ALA A 429 -16.31 5.38 -14.14
CA ALA A 429 -17.44 4.96 -14.97
C ALA A 429 -18.02 3.61 -14.51
N ASN A 430 -17.18 2.64 -14.13
CA ASN A 430 -17.63 1.37 -13.57
C ASN A 430 -18.37 1.55 -12.23
N ILE A 431 -17.92 2.49 -11.38
CA ILE A 431 -18.60 2.84 -10.13
C ILE A 431 -19.98 3.45 -10.40
N TYR A 432 -20.09 4.39 -11.35
CA TYR A 432 -21.38 4.97 -11.73
C TYR A 432 -22.30 3.93 -12.39
N PHE A 433 -21.75 3.05 -13.22
CA PHE A 433 -22.52 1.95 -13.80
C PHE A 433 -23.07 1.02 -12.71
N ALA A 434 -22.25 0.66 -11.72
CA ALA A 434 -22.69 -0.13 -10.57
C ALA A 434 -23.78 0.57 -9.74
N ALA A 435 -23.79 1.89 -9.74
CA ALA A 435 -24.82 2.72 -9.10
C ALA A 435 -26.08 2.93 -9.98
N GLU A 436 -26.16 2.32 -11.17
CA GLU A 436 -27.24 2.48 -12.16
C GLU A 436 -27.34 3.92 -12.73
N ASP A 437 -26.30 4.72 -12.57
CA ASP A 437 -26.20 6.07 -13.15
C ASP A 437 -25.45 5.99 -14.49
N TYR A 438 -26.16 5.53 -15.52
CA TYR A 438 -25.58 5.25 -16.83
C TYR A 438 -25.11 6.51 -17.56
N ASP A 439 -25.82 7.64 -17.40
CA ASP A 439 -25.41 8.91 -18.01
C ASP A 439 -24.10 9.41 -17.44
N SER A 440 -23.92 9.35 -16.12
CA SER A 440 -22.65 9.69 -15.48
C SER A 440 -21.56 8.72 -15.89
N ALA A 441 -21.84 7.40 -16.01
CA ALA A 441 -20.89 6.42 -16.50
C ALA A 441 -20.39 6.76 -17.91
N ILE A 442 -21.31 7.09 -18.85
CA ILE A 442 -20.96 7.50 -20.22
C ILE A 442 -20.06 8.75 -20.18
N LYS A 443 -20.45 9.77 -19.43
CA LYS A 443 -19.68 11.02 -19.31
C LYS A 443 -18.26 10.80 -18.79
N GLN A 444 -18.07 9.87 -17.85
CA GLN A 444 -16.73 9.58 -17.32
C GLN A 444 -15.92 8.76 -18.32
N ILE A 445 -16.48 7.72 -18.92
CA ILE A 445 -15.72 6.86 -19.84
C ILE A 445 -15.26 7.61 -21.10
N GLU A 446 -15.98 8.65 -21.53
CA GLU A 446 -15.55 9.55 -22.63
C GLU A 446 -14.27 10.33 -22.30
N ARG A 447 -13.98 10.55 -21.01
CA ARG A 447 -12.75 11.17 -20.52
C ARG A 447 -11.63 10.15 -20.36
N GLY A 448 -11.96 8.86 -20.38
CA GLY A 448 -11.05 7.74 -20.16
C GLY A 448 -9.98 7.60 -21.25
N ALA A 449 -9.11 6.61 -21.04
CA ALA A 449 -8.02 6.27 -21.96
C ALA A 449 -8.48 5.36 -23.10
N GLY A 450 -9.64 4.72 -22.98
CA GLY A 450 -10.09 3.68 -23.92
C GLY A 450 -9.28 2.39 -23.77
N VAL A 451 -9.02 1.98 -22.51
CA VAL A 451 -8.17 0.84 -22.20
C VAL A 451 -8.89 -0.48 -22.45
N GLY A 452 -8.43 -1.18 -23.48
CA GLY A 452 -8.82 -2.55 -23.75
C GLY A 452 -10.30 -2.75 -24.04
N ILE A 453 -10.71 -4.01 -23.94
CA ILE A 453 -12.08 -4.44 -24.26
C ILE A 453 -13.06 -4.18 -23.11
N SER A 454 -12.57 -4.06 -21.89
CA SER A 454 -13.40 -3.80 -20.71
C SER A 454 -14.01 -2.40 -20.75
N GLY A 455 -13.23 -1.36 -21.02
CA GLY A 455 -13.71 0.00 -21.18
C GLY A 455 -14.72 0.13 -22.32
N LEU A 456 -14.47 -0.52 -23.47
CA LEU A 456 -15.44 -0.60 -24.57
C LEU A 456 -16.75 -1.22 -24.10
N THR A 457 -16.69 -2.33 -23.36
CA THR A 457 -17.88 -3.06 -22.91
C THR A 457 -18.72 -2.21 -21.94
N THR A 458 -18.08 -1.55 -20.98
CA THR A 458 -18.78 -0.64 -20.04
C THR A 458 -19.45 0.50 -20.79
N ARG A 459 -18.78 1.09 -21.80
CA ARG A 459 -19.36 2.17 -22.60
C ARG A 459 -20.57 1.71 -23.37
N VAL A 460 -20.47 0.56 -24.06
CA VAL A 460 -21.59 0.02 -24.86
C VAL A 460 -22.75 -0.35 -23.95
N ALA A 461 -22.48 -0.99 -22.80
CA ALA A 461 -23.52 -1.34 -21.83
C ALA A 461 -24.23 -0.12 -21.27
N ALA A 462 -23.50 0.94 -20.91
CA ALA A 462 -24.08 2.17 -20.41
C ALA A 462 -24.96 2.87 -21.47
N LEU A 463 -24.50 2.94 -22.73
CA LEU A 463 -25.26 3.51 -23.83
C LEU A 463 -26.55 2.74 -24.10
N VAL A 464 -26.52 1.41 -24.11
CA VAL A 464 -27.71 0.56 -24.28
C VAL A 464 -28.70 0.78 -23.13
N CYS A 465 -28.23 0.81 -21.88
CA CYS A 465 -29.07 1.02 -20.72
C CYS A 465 -29.65 2.44 -20.64
N ALA A 466 -28.98 3.44 -21.24
CA ALA A 466 -29.46 4.80 -21.37
C ALA A 466 -30.41 4.97 -22.59
N GLY A 467 -30.71 3.91 -23.37
CA GLY A 467 -31.55 3.99 -24.58
C GLY A 467 -30.86 4.64 -25.78
N ARG A 468 -29.52 4.73 -25.78
CA ARG A 468 -28.70 5.38 -26.83
C ARG A 468 -28.07 4.33 -27.75
N GLU A 469 -28.93 3.47 -28.34
CA GLU A 469 -28.47 2.30 -29.12
C GLU A 469 -27.68 2.67 -30.39
N GLU A 470 -28.06 3.75 -31.07
CA GLU A 470 -27.33 4.23 -32.25
C GLU A 470 -25.88 4.62 -31.92
N GLU A 471 -25.67 5.27 -30.77
CA GLU A 471 -24.34 5.65 -30.32
C GLU A 471 -23.52 4.44 -29.86
N ALA A 472 -24.17 3.41 -29.31
CA ALA A 472 -23.54 2.14 -28.99
C ALA A 472 -23.01 1.48 -30.26
N MET A 473 -23.81 1.44 -31.34
CA MET A 473 -23.38 0.87 -32.62
C MET A 473 -22.24 1.68 -33.26
N GLN A 474 -22.34 3.01 -33.29
CA GLN A 474 -21.23 3.86 -33.78
C GLN A 474 -19.94 3.64 -32.98
N THR A 475 -20.05 3.39 -31.68
CA THR A 475 -18.90 3.09 -30.82
C THR A 475 -18.24 1.76 -31.24
N LEU A 476 -19.03 0.74 -31.51
CA LEU A 476 -18.57 -0.57 -32.00
C LEU A 476 -17.93 -0.48 -33.38
N GLU A 477 -18.53 0.26 -34.33
CA GLU A 477 -18.00 0.46 -35.66
C GLU A 477 -16.62 1.12 -35.67
N ARG A 478 -16.44 2.19 -34.87
CA ARG A 478 -15.12 2.84 -34.71
C ARG A 478 -14.08 1.91 -34.10
N PHE A 479 -14.47 1.02 -33.21
CA PHE A 479 -13.59 0.03 -32.64
C PHE A 479 -13.24 -1.10 -33.65
N GLY A 480 -14.16 -1.39 -34.57
CA GLY A 480 -14.07 -2.46 -35.55
C GLY A 480 -12.94 -2.30 -36.58
N GLU A 481 -12.45 -1.08 -36.79
CA GLU A 481 -11.27 -0.84 -37.66
C GLU A 481 -10.04 -1.63 -37.18
N ASN A 482 -9.95 -1.94 -35.88
CA ASN A 482 -8.89 -2.73 -35.27
C ASN A 482 -9.25 -4.21 -35.01
N ARG A 483 -10.47 -4.64 -35.34
CA ARG A 483 -11.00 -5.99 -35.06
C ARG A 483 -10.12 -7.12 -35.54
N ALA A 484 -9.66 -7.04 -36.79
CA ALA A 484 -8.86 -8.09 -37.43
C ALA A 484 -7.50 -8.29 -36.69
N ALA A 485 -6.91 -7.20 -36.21
CA ALA A 485 -5.68 -7.26 -35.42
C ALA A 485 -5.92 -7.88 -34.04
N LEU A 486 -7.05 -7.57 -33.39
CA LEU A 486 -7.43 -8.12 -32.11
C LEU A 486 -7.70 -9.62 -32.16
N LEU A 487 -8.47 -10.10 -33.15
CA LEU A 487 -8.82 -11.51 -33.32
C LEU A 487 -7.63 -12.36 -33.75
N LYS A 488 -6.67 -11.78 -34.49
CA LYS A 488 -5.46 -12.49 -34.92
C LYS A 488 -4.58 -12.93 -33.75
N ASN A 489 -4.60 -12.17 -32.68
CA ASN A 489 -3.74 -12.38 -31.50
C ASN A 489 -4.39 -13.25 -30.42
N SER A 490 -5.64 -13.72 -30.61
CA SER A 490 -6.34 -14.52 -29.59
C SER A 490 -7.37 -15.47 -30.22
N PRO A 491 -6.91 -16.50 -30.94
CA PRO A 491 -7.78 -17.50 -31.54
C PRO A 491 -8.61 -18.26 -30.47
N GLU A 492 -8.18 -18.33 -29.23
CA GLU A 492 -8.86 -19.03 -28.14
C GLU A 492 -10.20 -18.39 -27.75
N LEU A 493 -10.30 -17.06 -27.84
CA LEU A 493 -11.53 -16.33 -27.56
C LEU A 493 -12.57 -16.48 -28.66
N ALA A 494 -12.12 -16.73 -29.91
CA ALA A 494 -13.01 -17.12 -30.99
C ALA A 494 -13.67 -18.50 -30.72
N GLN A 495 -13.07 -19.32 -29.85
CA GLN A 495 -13.57 -20.66 -29.54
C GLN A 495 -14.62 -20.65 -28.41
N ASP A 496 -14.55 -19.72 -27.44
CA ASP A 496 -15.56 -19.62 -26.36
C ASP A 496 -15.89 -18.16 -25.97
N PRO A 497 -16.65 -17.44 -26.80
CA PRO A 497 -17.04 -16.06 -26.50
C PRO A 497 -17.95 -15.92 -25.26
N LYS A 498 -18.66 -16.98 -24.89
CA LYS A 498 -19.55 -16.98 -23.71
C LYS A 498 -18.76 -17.03 -22.41
N SER A 499 -17.63 -17.72 -22.40
CA SER A 499 -16.74 -17.78 -21.24
C SER A 499 -16.14 -16.40 -20.95
N TRP A 500 -15.69 -15.70 -21.99
CA TRP A 500 -15.17 -14.33 -21.84
C TRP A 500 -16.20 -13.38 -21.22
N ARG A 501 -17.44 -13.37 -21.72
CA ARG A 501 -18.52 -12.51 -21.22
C ARG A 501 -18.80 -12.72 -19.75
N LYS A 502 -18.75 -13.96 -19.27
CA LYS A 502 -18.91 -14.28 -17.85
C LYS A 502 -17.72 -13.81 -17.01
N LYS A 503 -16.50 -13.87 -17.56
CA LYS A 503 -15.29 -13.49 -16.84
C LYS A 503 -15.16 -11.99 -16.58
N ILE A 504 -15.76 -11.13 -17.41
CA ILE A 504 -15.67 -9.66 -17.28
C ILE A 504 -16.83 -9.04 -16.50
N ASN A 505 -17.84 -9.83 -16.12
CA ASN A 505 -19.04 -9.33 -15.43
C ASN A 505 -18.98 -9.67 -13.93
N PHE A 506 -18.39 -8.77 -13.14
CA PHE A 506 -18.15 -8.95 -11.71
C PHE A 506 -19.22 -8.34 -10.81
N PHE A 507 -20.20 -7.63 -11.36
CA PHE A 507 -21.22 -6.95 -10.58
C PHE A 507 -22.05 -7.92 -9.73
N GLN A 508 -22.18 -7.63 -8.43
CA GLN A 508 -22.93 -8.50 -7.51
C GLN A 508 -24.44 -8.25 -7.55
N ASN A 509 -24.87 -7.04 -7.87
CA ASN A 509 -26.27 -6.72 -8.07
C ASN A 509 -26.78 -7.41 -9.35
N GLU A 510 -27.82 -8.22 -9.26
CA GLU A 510 -28.37 -9.00 -10.38
C GLU A 510 -28.87 -8.11 -11.53
N LYS A 511 -29.53 -6.98 -11.23
CA LYS A 511 -30.00 -6.04 -12.24
C LYS A 511 -28.82 -5.42 -12.99
N VAL A 512 -27.81 -4.94 -12.27
CA VAL A 512 -26.60 -4.33 -12.86
C VAL A 512 -25.85 -5.36 -13.70
N ARG A 513 -25.77 -6.61 -13.21
CA ARG A 513 -25.15 -7.73 -13.94
C ARG A 513 -25.86 -8.01 -15.26
N ASN A 514 -27.20 -8.03 -15.24
CA ASN A 514 -28.02 -8.23 -16.44
C ASN A 514 -27.89 -7.05 -17.41
N ASP A 515 -27.84 -5.83 -16.89
CA ASP A 515 -27.68 -4.62 -17.70
C ASP A 515 -26.29 -4.58 -18.35
N PHE A 516 -25.24 -4.92 -17.63
CA PHE A 516 -23.89 -5.06 -18.21
C PHE A 516 -23.83 -6.14 -19.29
N ASP A 517 -24.50 -7.28 -19.06
CA ASP A 517 -24.54 -8.41 -19.99
C ASP A 517 -25.21 -8.07 -21.32
N LYS A 518 -26.17 -7.14 -21.38
CA LYS A 518 -26.76 -6.63 -22.63
C LYS A 518 -25.68 -6.00 -23.52
N GLY A 519 -24.85 -5.12 -22.96
CA GLY A 519 -23.77 -4.49 -23.70
C GLY A 519 -22.65 -5.47 -24.07
N ALA A 520 -22.27 -6.35 -23.15
CA ALA A 520 -21.28 -7.38 -23.41
C ALA A 520 -21.73 -8.34 -24.52
N ALA A 521 -23.03 -8.63 -24.62
CA ALA A 521 -23.58 -9.44 -25.71
C ALA A 521 -23.46 -8.75 -27.08
N LEU A 522 -23.63 -7.43 -27.13
CA LEU A 522 -23.42 -6.66 -28.37
C LEU A 522 -21.95 -6.64 -28.77
N VAL A 523 -21.04 -6.38 -27.83
CA VAL A 523 -19.60 -6.42 -28.06
C VAL A 523 -19.19 -7.80 -28.58
N GLN A 524 -19.69 -8.87 -27.94
CA GLN A 524 -19.44 -10.25 -28.36
C GLN A 524 -19.87 -10.49 -29.80
N ARG A 525 -21.14 -10.17 -30.16
CA ARG A 525 -21.65 -10.34 -31.53
C ARG A 525 -20.80 -9.59 -32.55
N PHE A 526 -20.47 -8.34 -32.23
CA PHE A 526 -19.67 -7.52 -33.12
C PHE A 526 -18.26 -8.07 -33.35
N LEU A 527 -17.58 -8.53 -32.28
CA LEU A 527 -16.22 -9.04 -32.36
C LEU A 527 -16.15 -10.41 -33.06
N PHE A 528 -17.09 -11.32 -32.81
CA PHE A 528 -16.99 -12.73 -33.20
C PHE A 528 -17.88 -13.09 -34.40
N ASP A 529 -19.13 -12.58 -34.46
CA ASP A 529 -20.09 -13.02 -35.51
C ASP A 529 -20.05 -12.13 -36.76
N GLY A 530 -19.38 -10.97 -36.71
CA GLY A 530 -19.28 -10.06 -37.86
C GLY A 530 -20.59 -9.44 -38.32
N SER A 531 -21.69 -9.70 -37.61
CA SER A 531 -23.02 -9.19 -37.95
C SER A 531 -23.33 -7.95 -37.15
N GLY A 532 -23.14 -6.78 -37.73
CA GLY A 532 -23.54 -5.49 -37.19
C GLY A 532 -25.04 -5.18 -37.29
N SER A 533 -25.91 -6.20 -37.42
CA SER A 533 -27.37 -5.98 -37.41
C SER A 533 -27.96 -6.41 -36.08
N ILE A 534 -28.65 -5.44 -35.44
CA ILE A 534 -29.50 -5.64 -34.26
C ILE A 534 -30.66 -6.58 -34.61
#